data_d482732bdd4ba8fdb0e68fb4390ec80f
#
_entry.id   d482732bdd4ba8fdb0e68fb4390ec80f
#
_cell.length_a   1.000
_cell.length_b   1.000
_cell.length_c   1.000
_cell.angle_alpha   90.00
_cell.angle_beta   90.00
_cell.angle_gamma   90.00
#
_symmetry.space_group_name_H-M   'P 1'
#
loop_
_entity.id
_entity.type
_entity.pdbx_description
1 polymer ?
#
loop_
_entity_poly.entity_id
_entity_poly.type
_entity_poly.pdbx_seq_one_letter_code
_entity_poly.pdbx_strand_id
1 'polypeptide(L)'
;MSKDLTKSIFELLNKNDHEQLVYCCDKEIGLKAIIGIHNTALGPAMGGTRMWNYNSEEEALNDVVNLSMAMSYKSSLAGLNAGGGKAVIIGDPKIKNEKFIKRYAEFINDLNGKYWTAQDVNMTSDDIINIKKTTNYVVGLPKEHGGLGDSSAPTAFGVYLGMKSAMMNMTGSESLEGKKILVLGVGKVGSKLINYLLKEGSLVYAYDIDPKNLNVFSGTNIKILQEDMIYSNEYDIFSPCALGGAI
;
A
#
# COMPACT_ATOMS: atom_id res chain seq x y z
N MET A 1 -15.90 -18.26 -25.05
CA MET A 1 -15.12 -17.00 -25.05
C MET A 1 -16.05 -15.91 -24.53
N SER A 2 -15.84 -15.44 -23.31
CA SER A 2 -16.71 -14.43 -22.69
C SER A 2 -16.50 -13.07 -23.37
N LYS A 3 -17.61 -12.42 -23.67
CA LYS A 3 -17.66 -11.12 -24.37
C LYS A 3 -17.16 -9.90 -23.57
N ASP A 4 -16.56 -10.09 -22.39
CA ASP A 4 -16.18 -8.99 -21.49
C ASP A 4 -14.67 -8.62 -21.47
N LEU A 5 -13.85 -9.27 -22.28
CA LEU A 5 -12.46 -8.86 -22.52
C LEU A 5 -12.32 -7.71 -23.53
N THR A 6 -13.39 -6.97 -23.83
CA THR A 6 -13.44 -5.93 -24.86
C THR A 6 -13.25 -4.50 -24.37
N LYS A 7 -12.87 -4.27 -23.14
CA LYS A 7 -12.26 -2.96 -22.83
C LYS A 7 -10.82 -3.04 -23.29
N SER A 8 -10.53 -2.39 -24.39
CA SER A 8 -9.16 -2.25 -24.92
C SER A 8 -8.26 -1.76 -23.78
N ILE A 9 -7.05 -2.34 -23.65
CA ILE A 9 -6.05 -1.82 -22.69
C ILE A 9 -5.79 -0.33 -22.97
N PHE A 10 -5.82 0.11 -24.22
CA PHE A 10 -5.72 1.52 -24.58
C PHE A 10 -6.87 2.38 -24.05
N GLU A 11 -8.09 1.85 -24.01
CA GLU A 11 -9.22 2.57 -23.39
C GLU A 11 -9.02 2.71 -21.88
N LEU A 12 -8.49 1.66 -21.23
CA LEU A 12 -8.17 1.71 -19.81
C LEU A 12 -7.07 2.73 -19.51
N LEU A 13 -5.99 2.75 -20.31
CA LEU A 13 -4.90 3.72 -20.20
C LEU A 13 -5.42 5.15 -20.40
N ASN A 14 -6.18 5.39 -21.46
CA ASN A 14 -6.73 6.71 -21.77
C ASN A 14 -7.71 7.20 -20.70
N LYS A 15 -8.57 6.31 -20.20
CA LYS A 15 -9.54 6.65 -19.15
C LYS A 15 -8.89 7.09 -17.85
N ASN A 16 -7.71 6.54 -17.53
CA ASN A 16 -7.03 6.74 -16.27
C ASN A 16 -5.71 7.53 -16.42
N ASP A 17 -5.48 8.15 -17.59
CA ASP A 17 -4.30 8.98 -17.92
C ASP A 17 -2.95 8.27 -17.65
N HIS A 18 -2.89 6.94 -17.92
CA HIS A 18 -1.66 6.16 -17.73
C HIS A 18 -0.74 6.26 -18.95
N GLU A 19 0.55 6.45 -18.69
CA GLU A 19 1.56 6.45 -19.75
C GLU A 19 1.90 5.05 -20.25
N GLN A 20 1.97 4.05 -19.32
CA GLN A 20 2.47 2.73 -19.70
C GLN A 20 2.01 1.63 -18.73
N LEU A 21 1.75 0.45 -19.29
CA LEU A 21 1.66 -0.82 -18.57
C LEU A 21 2.70 -1.78 -19.12
N VAL A 22 3.47 -2.41 -18.25
CA VAL A 22 4.52 -3.37 -18.59
C VAL A 22 4.18 -4.72 -17.99
N TYR A 23 3.91 -5.69 -18.86
CA TYR A 23 3.69 -7.08 -18.47
C TYR A 23 5.02 -7.83 -18.43
N CYS A 24 5.35 -8.38 -17.28
CA CYS A 24 6.57 -9.14 -17.04
C CYS A 24 6.21 -10.60 -16.81
N CYS A 25 6.73 -11.50 -17.63
CA CYS A 25 6.42 -12.91 -17.55
C CYS A 25 7.70 -13.75 -17.69
N ASP A 26 7.85 -14.73 -16.80
CA ASP A 26 8.87 -15.78 -16.94
C ASP A 26 8.24 -17.11 -16.54
N LYS A 27 8.01 -17.96 -17.55
CA LYS A 27 7.31 -19.24 -17.39
C LYS A 27 8.10 -20.26 -16.56
N GLU A 28 9.42 -20.22 -16.65
CA GLU A 28 10.29 -21.22 -15.99
C GLU A 28 10.23 -21.11 -14.46
N ILE A 29 10.06 -19.89 -13.96
CA ILE A 29 9.99 -19.61 -12.52
C ILE A 29 8.59 -19.21 -12.05
N GLY A 30 7.61 -19.20 -12.95
CA GLY A 30 6.23 -18.85 -12.63
C GLY A 30 6.01 -17.37 -12.32
N LEU A 31 6.92 -16.48 -12.76
CA LEU A 31 6.77 -15.04 -12.53
C LEU A 31 5.73 -14.45 -13.47
N LYS A 32 4.77 -13.76 -12.90
CA LYS A 32 3.80 -12.89 -13.61
C LYS A 32 3.68 -11.59 -12.84
N ALA A 33 4.03 -10.47 -13.47
CA ALA A 33 3.91 -9.15 -12.85
C ALA A 33 3.41 -8.12 -13.86
N ILE A 34 2.77 -7.07 -13.35
CA ILE A 34 2.35 -5.90 -14.12
C ILE A 34 2.92 -4.68 -13.42
N ILE A 35 3.65 -3.84 -14.16
CA ILE A 35 4.15 -2.55 -13.69
C ILE A 35 3.31 -1.47 -14.36
N GLY A 36 2.59 -0.68 -13.56
CA GLY A 36 1.84 0.50 -14.00
C GLY A 36 2.67 1.76 -13.80
N ILE A 37 2.85 2.51 -14.87
CA ILE A 37 3.42 3.86 -14.87
C ILE A 37 2.28 4.80 -15.20
N HIS A 38 1.79 5.51 -14.17
CA HIS A 38 0.68 6.42 -14.36
C HIS A 38 1.17 7.73 -14.98
N ASN A 39 2.14 8.38 -14.36
CA ASN A 39 2.61 9.67 -14.85
C ASN A 39 4.07 9.92 -14.43
N THR A 40 4.87 10.50 -15.31
CA THR A 40 6.29 10.84 -15.07
C THR A 40 6.59 12.33 -15.19
N ALA A 41 5.57 13.21 -15.26
CA ALA A 41 5.76 14.66 -15.42
C ALA A 41 6.57 15.30 -14.30
N LEU A 42 6.44 14.82 -13.06
CA LEU A 42 7.21 15.32 -11.91
C LEU A 42 8.53 14.58 -11.68
N GLY A 43 8.79 13.51 -12.42
CA GLY A 43 9.99 12.70 -12.27
C GLY A 43 9.70 11.20 -12.44
N PRO A 44 10.66 10.31 -12.14
CA PRO A 44 10.48 8.87 -12.28
C PRO A 44 9.24 8.37 -11.55
N ALA A 45 8.51 7.43 -12.16
CA ALA A 45 7.37 6.79 -11.54
C ALA A 45 7.82 6.00 -10.30
N MET A 46 7.29 6.31 -9.14
CA MET A 46 7.67 5.68 -7.87
C MET A 46 6.47 5.01 -7.22
N GLY A 47 6.68 3.78 -6.73
CA GLY A 47 5.69 3.05 -5.96
C GLY A 47 6.10 1.62 -5.66
N GLY A 48 5.59 1.08 -4.55
CA GLY A 48 5.96 -0.24 -4.07
C GLY A 48 5.44 -1.38 -4.94
N THR A 49 6.11 -2.52 -4.87
CA THR A 49 5.64 -3.78 -5.44
C THR A 49 4.80 -4.52 -4.42
N ARG A 50 3.59 -4.92 -4.83
CA ARG A 50 2.69 -5.80 -4.08
C ARG A 50 2.72 -7.19 -4.68
N MET A 51 2.79 -8.23 -3.86
CA MET A 51 2.55 -9.60 -4.31
C MET A 51 1.26 -10.11 -3.68
N TRP A 52 0.34 -10.58 -4.51
CA TRP A 52 -0.96 -11.04 -4.04
C TRP A 52 -1.50 -12.20 -4.88
N ASN A 53 -2.25 -13.07 -4.25
CA ASN A 53 -2.93 -14.16 -4.95
C ASN A 53 -4.27 -13.66 -5.51
N TYR A 54 -4.19 -12.86 -6.57
CA TYR A 54 -5.38 -12.32 -7.25
C TYR A 54 -6.22 -13.43 -7.86
N ASN A 55 -7.55 -13.27 -7.82
CA ASN A 55 -8.47 -14.23 -8.42
C ASN A 55 -8.43 -14.21 -9.95
N SER A 56 -8.00 -13.10 -10.56
CA SER A 56 -7.88 -12.92 -12.01
C SER A 56 -6.79 -11.92 -12.38
N GLU A 57 -6.33 -11.97 -13.63
CA GLU A 57 -5.42 -10.95 -14.19
C GLU A 57 -6.11 -9.57 -14.27
N GLU A 58 -7.43 -9.54 -14.46
CA GLU A 58 -8.22 -8.30 -14.47
C GLU A 58 -8.22 -7.62 -13.10
N GLU A 59 -8.37 -8.39 -12.01
CA GLU A 59 -8.27 -7.87 -10.64
C GLU A 59 -6.89 -7.25 -10.39
N ALA A 60 -5.82 -7.94 -10.80
CA ALA A 60 -4.46 -7.44 -10.67
C ALA A 60 -4.22 -6.18 -11.52
N LEU A 61 -4.77 -6.14 -12.73
CA LEU A 61 -4.70 -4.98 -13.62
C LEU A 61 -5.42 -3.76 -13.03
N ASN A 62 -6.61 -3.94 -12.51
CA ASN A 62 -7.37 -2.87 -11.86
C ASN A 62 -6.64 -2.35 -10.61
N ASP A 63 -6.05 -3.24 -9.81
CA ASP A 63 -5.29 -2.86 -8.62
C ASP A 63 -4.05 -2.02 -8.98
N VAL A 64 -3.25 -2.46 -9.96
CA VAL A 64 -2.04 -1.72 -10.37
C VAL A 64 -2.38 -0.36 -10.98
N VAL A 65 -3.45 -0.25 -11.76
CA VAL A 65 -3.92 1.01 -12.36
C VAL A 65 -4.34 1.99 -11.26
N ASN A 66 -5.22 1.58 -10.35
CA ASN A 66 -5.69 2.44 -9.27
C ASN A 66 -4.56 2.87 -8.35
N LEU A 67 -3.67 1.95 -7.99
CA LEU A 67 -2.56 2.24 -7.07
C LEU A 67 -1.49 3.14 -7.69
N SER A 68 -1.15 2.95 -8.97
CA SER A 68 -0.17 3.82 -9.64
C SER A 68 -0.69 5.25 -9.82
N MET A 69 -1.98 5.42 -10.11
CA MET A 69 -2.65 6.72 -10.13
C MET A 69 -2.61 7.39 -8.75
N ALA A 70 -2.98 6.66 -7.70
CA ALA A 70 -2.92 7.16 -6.32
C ALA A 70 -1.51 7.60 -5.92
N MET A 71 -0.46 6.91 -6.41
CA MET A 71 0.93 7.31 -6.16
C MET A 71 1.29 8.64 -6.80
N SER A 72 0.77 8.99 -7.99
CA SER A 72 0.98 10.32 -8.58
C SER A 72 0.41 11.42 -7.69
N TYR A 73 -0.83 11.26 -7.23
CA TYR A 73 -1.46 12.22 -6.35
C TYR A 73 -0.72 12.34 -5.01
N LYS A 74 -0.33 11.20 -4.44
CA LYS A 74 0.43 11.16 -3.18
C LYS A 74 1.78 11.87 -3.30
N SER A 75 2.52 11.63 -4.37
CA SER A 75 3.82 12.27 -4.62
C SER A 75 3.67 13.78 -4.84
N SER A 76 2.69 14.19 -5.64
CA SER A 76 2.39 15.60 -5.91
C SER A 76 2.01 16.36 -4.65
N LEU A 77 1.10 15.81 -3.83
CA LEU A 77 0.68 16.42 -2.56
C LEU A 77 1.84 16.54 -1.56
N ALA A 78 2.78 15.60 -1.59
CA ALA A 78 3.98 15.63 -0.76
C ALA A 78 5.09 16.56 -1.30
N GLY A 79 4.89 17.19 -2.47
CA GLY A 79 5.89 18.05 -3.11
C GLY A 79 7.13 17.30 -3.59
N LEU A 80 7.00 16.00 -3.90
CA LEU A 80 8.12 15.18 -4.37
C LEU A 80 8.31 15.32 -5.88
N ASN A 81 9.58 15.36 -6.31
CA ASN A 81 9.96 15.28 -7.73
C ASN A 81 9.90 13.81 -8.20
N ALA A 82 8.74 13.20 -8.08
CA ALA A 82 8.49 11.82 -8.45
C ALA A 82 7.10 11.68 -9.07
N GLY A 83 7.00 10.88 -10.09
CA GLY A 83 5.75 10.45 -10.69
C GLY A 83 5.09 9.32 -9.92
N GLY A 84 3.99 8.80 -10.45
CA GLY A 84 3.27 7.67 -9.85
C GLY A 84 3.51 6.38 -10.60
N GLY A 85 3.95 5.38 -9.87
CA GLY A 85 4.08 4.02 -10.34
C GLY A 85 3.62 3.00 -9.30
N LYS A 86 3.35 1.81 -9.74
CA LYS A 86 3.03 0.64 -8.90
C LYS A 86 3.39 -0.63 -9.64
N ALA A 87 3.71 -1.67 -8.90
CA ALA A 87 3.77 -3.00 -9.48
C ALA A 87 2.96 -4.00 -8.67
N VAL A 88 2.40 -4.97 -9.37
CA VAL A 88 1.77 -6.14 -8.76
C VAL A 88 2.42 -7.41 -9.30
N ILE A 89 2.68 -8.37 -8.41
CA ILE A 89 3.09 -9.73 -8.76
C ILE A 89 1.92 -10.64 -8.44
N ILE A 90 1.51 -11.44 -9.42
CA ILE A 90 0.37 -12.36 -9.31
C ILE A 90 0.87 -13.72 -8.84
N GLY A 91 0.46 -14.15 -7.66
CA GLY A 91 0.79 -15.47 -7.12
C GLY A 91 0.88 -15.54 -5.60
N ASP A 92 0.99 -16.77 -5.08
CA ASP A 92 1.20 -17.01 -3.65
C ASP A 92 2.59 -16.50 -3.22
N PRO A 93 2.71 -15.64 -2.19
CA PRO A 93 3.99 -15.16 -1.69
C PRO A 93 4.98 -16.27 -1.29
N LYS A 94 4.51 -17.48 -1.04
CA LYS A 94 5.35 -18.65 -0.69
C LYS A 94 6.24 -19.13 -1.84
N ILE A 95 5.92 -18.79 -3.09
CA ILE A 95 6.75 -19.20 -4.24
C ILE A 95 8.01 -18.35 -4.39
N LYS A 96 8.11 -17.22 -3.67
CA LYS A 96 9.26 -16.34 -3.73
C LYS A 96 10.53 -17.04 -3.29
N ASN A 97 11.57 -16.86 -4.05
CA ASN A 97 12.93 -17.22 -3.73
C ASN A 97 13.88 -16.22 -4.39
N GLU A 98 15.18 -16.33 -4.14
CA GLU A 98 16.16 -15.37 -4.64
C GLU A 98 16.16 -15.28 -6.19
N LYS A 99 16.03 -16.42 -6.90
CA LYS A 99 15.95 -16.46 -8.37
C LYS A 99 14.75 -15.71 -8.89
N PHE A 100 13.59 -15.88 -8.23
CA PHE A 100 12.34 -15.20 -8.56
C PHE A 100 12.47 -13.68 -8.40
N ILE A 101 12.98 -13.23 -7.26
CA ILE A 101 13.17 -11.81 -6.96
C ILE A 101 14.23 -11.19 -7.89
N LYS A 102 15.32 -11.89 -8.18
CA LYS A 102 16.33 -11.43 -9.13
C LYS A 102 15.76 -11.21 -10.52
N ARG A 103 14.95 -12.17 -11.02
CA ARG A 103 14.34 -12.05 -12.35
C ARG A 103 13.38 -10.87 -12.42
N TYR A 104 12.59 -10.65 -11.37
CA TYR A 104 11.74 -9.48 -11.26
C TYR A 104 12.55 -8.17 -11.26
N ALA A 105 13.67 -8.14 -10.55
CA ALA A 105 14.56 -6.98 -10.50
C ALA A 105 15.20 -6.67 -11.87
N GLU A 106 15.48 -7.70 -12.69
CA GLU A 106 15.94 -7.51 -14.07
C GLU A 106 14.91 -6.77 -14.91
N PHE A 107 13.62 -7.11 -14.83
CA PHE A 107 12.54 -6.36 -15.50
C PHE A 107 12.45 -4.90 -15.04
N ILE A 108 12.67 -4.62 -13.77
CA ILE A 108 12.74 -3.23 -13.27
C ILE A 108 13.94 -2.51 -13.86
N ASN A 109 15.11 -3.19 -13.89
CA ASN A 109 16.35 -2.61 -14.42
C ASN A 109 16.21 -2.23 -15.90
N ASP A 110 15.52 -3.05 -16.70
CA ASP A 110 15.27 -2.82 -18.13
C ASP A 110 14.45 -1.55 -18.38
N LEU A 111 13.70 -1.06 -17.41
CA LEU A 111 12.98 0.22 -17.49
C LEU A 111 13.90 1.44 -17.29
N ASN A 112 15.19 1.20 -17.04
CA ASN A 112 16.26 2.21 -17.00
C ASN A 112 15.89 3.47 -16.18
N GLY A 113 15.33 3.26 -14.99
CA GLY A 113 15.00 4.33 -14.04
C GLY A 113 13.64 4.99 -14.27
N LYS A 114 12.86 4.60 -15.29
CA LYS A 114 11.52 5.11 -15.47
C LYS A 114 10.57 4.68 -14.34
N TYR A 115 10.82 3.51 -13.72
CA TYR A 115 10.10 3.02 -12.54
C TYR A 115 11.06 2.72 -11.41
N TRP A 116 10.72 3.19 -10.21
CA TRP A 116 11.43 2.91 -8.95
C TRP A 116 10.50 2.14 -8.01
N THR A 117 10.93 0.95 -7.61
CA THR A 117 10.16 0.10 -6.71
C THR A 117 10.45 0.36 -5.23
N ALA A 118 9.57 -0.13 -4.38
CA ALA A 118 9.68 -0.14 -2.93
C ALA A 118 8.97 -1.35 -2.34
N GLN A 119 9.06 -1.53 -1.03
CA GLN A 119 8.28 -2.51 -0.30
C GLN A 119 6.78 -2.16 -0.30
N ASP A 120 5.93 -3.17 -0.51
CA ASP A 120 4.49 -3.12 -0.24
C ASP A 120 4.01 -4.49 0.27
N VAL A 121 2.73 -4.79 0.21
CA VAL A 121 2.13 -6.02 0.73
C VAL A 121 2.85 -7.26 0.22
N ASN A 122 3.20 -8.16 1.14
CA ASN A 122 3.90 -9.43 0.89
C ASN A 122 5.29 -9.30 0.23
N MET A 123 5.88 -8.10 0.20
CA MET A 123 7.29 -7.90 -0.10
C MET A 123 8.03 -7.59 1.21
N THR A 124 9.10 -8.33 1.47
CA THR A 124 9.89 -8.20 2.70
C THR A 124 11.08 -7.25 2.50
N SER A 125 11.72 -6.87 3.61
CA SER A 125 12.99 -6.13 3.54
C SER A 125 14.07 -6.92 2.80
N ASP A 126 14.11 -8.23 2.97
CA ASP A 126 15.08 -9.11 2.25
C ASP A 126 14.82 -9.12 0.75
N ASP A 127 13.55 -9.11 0.31
CA ASP A 127 13.19 -8.98 -1.11
C ASP A 127 13.76 -7.68 -1.68
N ILE A 128 13.60 -6.55 -0.96
CA ILE A 128 14.11 -5.24 -1.37
C ILE A 128 15.65 -5.21 -1.43
N ILE A 129 16.32 -5.83 -0.46
CA ILE A 129 17.78 -5.99 -0.47
C ILE A 129 18.21 -6.83 -1.69
N ASN A 130 17.49 -7.90 -2.01
CA ASN A 130 17.79 -8.75 -3.17
C ASN A 130 17.52 -8.00 -4.49
N ILE A 131 16.49 -7.19 -4.60
CA ILE A 131 16.25 -6.30 -5.76
C ILE A 131 17.45 -5.35 -5.93
N LYS A 132 17.93 -4.76 -4.82
CA LYS A 132 19.07 -3.81 -4.84
C LYS A 132 20.35 -4.41 -5.40
N LYS A 133 20.57 -5.72 -5.26
CA LYS A 133 21.74 -6.41 -5.84
C LYS A 133 21.74 -6.38 -7.39
N THR A 134 20.56 -6.24 -8.01
CA THR A 134 20.38 -6.29 -9.47
C THR A 134 20.14 -4.91 -10.09
N THR A 135 19.45 -4.02 -9.38
CA THR A 135 19.13 -2.68 -9.90
C THR A 135 19.27 -1.60 -8.83
N ASN A 136 19.58 -0.38 -9.27
CA ASN A 136 19.59 0.79 -8.40
C ASN A 136 18.19 1.44 -8.23
N TYR A 137 17.21 1.04 -9.02
CA TYR A 137 15.89 1.65 -9.07
C TYR A 137 14.95 1.08 -7.99
N VAL A 138 15.41 1.17 -6.73
CA VAL A 138 14.72 0.68 -5.54
C VAL A 138 14.91 1.64 -4.37
N VAL A 139 13.83 1.87 -3.62
CA VAL A 139 13.83 2.67 -2.38
C VAL A 139 13.24 1.87 -1.22
N GLY A 140 13.33 2.42 -0.01
CA GLY A 140 12.79 1.75 1.18
C GLY A 140 13.68 0.63 1.73
N LEU A 141 14.99 0.68 1.45
CA LEU A 141 15.97 -0.21 2.06
C LEU A 141 15.98 -0.02 3.59
N PRO A 142 16.30 -1.07 4.35
CA PRO A 142 16.59 -0.96 5.78
C PRO A 142 17.72 0.04 6.06
N LYS A 143 17.75 0.58 7.29
CA LYS A 143 18.74 1.60 7.68
C LYS A 143 20.18 1.12 7.55
N GLU A 144 20.43 -0.13 7.90
CA GLU A 144 21.72 -0.82 7.78
C GLU A 144 22.19 -0.99 6.32
N HIS A 145 21.27 -0.83 5.36
CA HIS A 145 21.55 -0.83 3.93
C HIS A 145 21.43 0.58 3.29
N GLY A 146 21.51 1.64 4.11
CA GLY A 146 21.50 3.03 3.65
C GLY A 146 20.11 3.59 3.32
N GLY A 147 19.04 2.90 3.72
CA GLY A 147 17.67 3.36 3.54
C GLY A 147 17.08 4.07 4.75
N LEU A 148 15.81 4.43 4.68
CA LEU A 148 15.06 5.07 5.77
C LEU A 148 14.33 4.06 6.67
N GLY A 149 14.33 2.78 6.32
CA GLY A 149 13.68 1.70 7.07
C GLY A 149 12.19 1.55 6.78
N ASP A 150 11.47 0.93 7.71
CA ASP A 150 10.04 0.62 7.60
C ASP A 150 9.19 1.89 7.54
N SER A 151 8.43 2.04 6.45
CA SER A 151 7.54 3.18 6.22
C SER A 151 6.27 3.20 7.08
N SER A 152 5.96 2.11 7.78
CA SER A 152 4.70 2.01 8.53
C SER A 152 4.60 3.00 9.70
N ALA A 153 5.71 3.37 10.32
CA ALA A 153 5.71 4.35 11.40
C ALA A 153 5.39 5.77 10.89
N PRO A 154 6.11 6.32 9.89
CA PRO A 154 5.74 7.61 9.32
C PRO A 154 4.36 7.59 8.65
N THR A 155 3.91 6.46 8.08
CA THR A 155 2.56 6.33 7.53
C THR A 155 1.50 6.46 8.63
N ALA A 156 1.64 5.74 9.74
CA ALA A 156 0.72 5.84 10.87
C ALA A 156 0.68 7.26 11.45
N PHE A 157 1.84 7.92 11.54
CA PHE A 157 1.92 9.32 12.00
C PHE A 157 1.22 10.28 11.01
N GLY A 158 1.40 10.07 9.70
CA GLY A 158 0.70 10.85 8.68
C GLY A 158 -0.82 10.71 8.76
N VAL A 159 -1.33 9.48 8.97
CA VAL A 159 -2.77 9.24 9.19
C VAL A 159 -3.26 9.97 10.44
N TYR A 160 -2.52 9.87 11.54
CA TYR A 160 -2.83 10.58 12.79
C TYR A 160 -2.90 12.10 12.59
N LEU A 161 -1.94 12.71 11.90
CA LEU A 161 -1.97 14.15 11.60
C LEU A 161 -3.13 14.51 10.65
N GLY A 162 -3.45 13.64 9.69
CA GLY A 162 -4.61 13.80 8.81
C GLY A 162 -5.93 13.83 9.59
N MET A 163 -6.09 12.97 10.60
CA MET A 163 -7.24 13.00 11.50
C MET A 163 -7.35 14.32 12.25
N LYS A 164 -6.24 14.82 12.81
CA LYS A 164 -6.19 16.11 13.51
C LYS A 164 -6.58 17.26 12.59
N SER A 165 -6.05 17.28 11.38
CA SER A 165 -6.39 18.29 10.37
C SER A 165 -7.86 18.23 9.96
N ALA A 166 -8.42 17.04 9.80
CA ALA A 166 -9.85 16.87 9.51
C ALA A 166 -10.73 17.40 10.66
N MET A 167 -10.38 17.07 11.90
CA MET A 167 -11.10 17.57 13.07
C MET A 167 -11.01 19.08 13.21
N MET A 168 -9.84 19.68 12.96
CA MET A 168 -9.68 21.15 12.94
C MET A 168 -10.65 21.79 11.94
N ASN A 169 -10.76 21.24 10.73
CA ASN A 169 -11.69 21.76 9.71
C ASN A 169 -13.17 21.58 10.08
N MET A 170 -13.51 20.46 10.73
CA MET A 170 -14.91 20.16 11.05
C MET A 170 -15.40 20.83 12.33
N THR A 171 -14.53 20.99 13.32
CA THR A 171 -14.93 21.38 14.69
C THR A 171 -14.19 22.60 15.24
N GLY A 172 -13.17 23.10 14.52
CA GLY A 172 -12.30 24.17 15.01
C GLY A 172 -11.27 23.70 16.06
N SER A 173 -11.17 22.38 16.33
CA SER A 173 -10.20 21.81 17.25
C SER A 173 -9.50 20.61 16.65
N GLU A 174 -8.19 20.50 16.79
CA GLU A 174 -7.41 19.33 16.36
C GLU A 174 -7.38 18.18 17.39
N SER A 175 -8.00 18.37 18.57
CA SER A 175 -7.99 17.37 19.64
C SER A 175 -8.77 16.11 19.22
N LEU A 176 -8.13 14.96 19.45
CA LEU A 176 -8.76 13.64 19.31
C LEU A 176 -9.13 13.05 20.68
N GLU A 177 -8.93 13.80 21.78
CA GLU A 177 -9.30 13.38 23.14
C GLU A 177 -10.80 13.10 23.21
N GLY A 178 -11.17 11.94 23.76
CA GLY A 178 -12.55 11.48 23.90
C GLY A 178 -13.26 11.15 22.58
N LYS A 179 -12.63 11.31 21.41
CA LYS A 179 -13.23 10.96 20.12
C LYS A 179 -13.31 9.45 19.92
N LYS A 180 -14.46 8.99 19.42
CA LYS A 180 -14.68 7.60 19.06
C LYS A 180 -14.07 7.32 17.69
N ILE A 181 -12.99 6.53 17.66
CA ILE A 181 -12.23 6.27 16.43
C ILE A 181 -12.18 4.78 16.17
N LEU A 182 -12.70 4.35 15.01
CA LEU A 182 -12.56 2.99 14.54
C LEU A 182 -11.30 2.84 13.69
N VAL A 183 -10.44 1.89 14.05
CA VAL A 183 -9.30 1.44 13.24
C VAL A 183 -9.63 0.06 12.68
N LEU A 184 -9.87 -0.01 11.38
CA LEU A 184 -10.14 -1.25 10.63
C LEU A 184 -8.84 -1.79 10.06
N GLY A 185 -8.36 -2.92 10.58
CA GLY A 185 -7.04 -3.48 10.27
C GLY A 185 -5.96 -3.03 11.25
N VAL A 186 -5.40 -3.98 11.99
CA VAL A 186 -4.41 -3.75 13.08
C VAL A 186 -3.05 -4.34 12.68
N GLY A 187 -2.70 -4.19 11.40
CA GLY A 187 -1.39 -4.53 10.86
C GLY A 187 -0.30 -3.53 11.27
N LYS A 188 0.78 -3.44 10.48
CA LYS A 188 1.94 -2.57 10.77
C LYS A 188 1.59 -1.10 10.93
N VAL A 189 0.61 -0.57 10.19
CA VAL A 189 0.16 0.82 10.27
C VAL A 189 -0.86 0.99 11.37
N GLY A 190 -1.95 0.20 11.37
CA GLY A 190 -3.05 0.33 12.32
C GLY A 190 -2.60 0.18 13.77
N SER A 191 -1.70 -0.77 14.06
CA SER A 191 -1.16 -0.94 15.42
C SER A 191 -0.39 0.30 15.93
N LYS A 192 0.40 0.93 15.05
CA LYS A 192 1.12 2.16 15.40
C LYS A 192 0.18 3.36 15.55
N LEU A 193 -0.84 3.44 14.70
CA LEU A 193 -1.89 4.46 14.79
C LEU A 193 -2.64 4.36 16.11
N ILE A 194 -3.06 3.16 16.52
CA ILE A 194 -3.73 2.94 17.81
C ILE A 194 -2.88 3.48 18.96
N ASN A 195 -1.56 3.27 18.94
CA ASN A 195 -0.68 3.81 19.99
C ASN A 195 -0.67 5.34 20.05
N TYR A 196 -0.77 6.05 18.91
CA TYR A 196 -0.92 7.52 18.90
C TYR A 196 -2.26 7.93 19.49
N LEU A 197 -3.34 7.28 19.09
CA LEU A 197 -4.70 7.58 19.54
C LEU A 197 -4.88 7.34 21.05
N LEU A 198 -4.35 6.25 21.57
CA LEU A 198 -4.38 5.97 23.02
C LEU A 198 -3.63 7.01 23.83
N LYS A 199 -2.46 7.48 23.34
CA LYS A 199 -1.68 8.53 24.01
C LYS A 199 -2.42 9.87 24.06
N GLU A 200 -3.28 10.14 23.10
CA GLU A 200 -4.10 11.36 23.03
C GLU A 200 -5.42 11.24 23.78
N GLY A 201 -5.73 10.07 24.35
CA GLY A 201 -6.96 9.86 25.12
C GLY A 201 -8.19 9.60 24.26
N SER A 202 -8.02 9.13 23.03
CA SER A 202 -9.15 8.75 22.17
C SER A 202 -9.83 7.47 22.64
N LEU A 203 -11.12 7.32 22.36
CA LEU A 203 -11.89 6.09 22.54
C LEU A 203 -11.71 5.20 21.33
N VAL A 204 -10.75 4.28 21.38
CA VAL A 204 -10.38 3.47 20.22
C VAL A 204 -11.21 2.20 20.13
N TYR A 205 -11.80 1.99 18.96
CA TYR A 205 -12.42 0.75 18.51
C TYR A 205 -11.52 0.11 17.49
N ALA A 206 -11.36 -1.21 17.51
CA ALA A 206 -10.49 -1.91 16.58
C ALA A 206 -11.10 -3.23 16.12
N TYR A 207 -10.86 -3.54 14.84
CA TYR A 207 -11.17 -4.83 14.24
C TYR A 207 -10.02 -5.27 13.32
N ASP A 208 -9.71 -6.56 13.34
CA ASP A 208 -8.80 -7.19 12.39
C ASP A 208 -9.32 -8.59 12.07
N ILE A 209 -9.20 -9.01 10.80
CA ILE A 209 -9.60 -10.34 10.36
C ILE A 209 -8.78 -11.44 11.03
N ASP A 210 -7.52 -11.16 11.40
CA ASP A 210 -6.70 -12.04 12.25
C ASP A 210 -6.71 -11.53 13.71
N PRO A 211 -7.45 -12.20 14.62
CA PRO A 211 -7.53 -11.79 16.02
C PRO A 211 -6.18 -11.71 16.73
N LYS A 212 -5.15 -12.39 16.21
CA LYS A 212 -3.79 -12.35 16.81
C LYS A 212 -3.19 -10.96 16.77
N ASN A 213 -3.53 -10.16 15.74
CA ASN A 213 -3.06 -8.78 15.62
C ASN A 213 -3.59 -7.87 16.73
N LEU A 214 -4.72 -8.22 17.34
CA LEU A 214 -5.33 -7.49 18.46
C LEU A 214 -4.71 -7.83 19.82
N ASN A 215 -4.03 -8.97 19.94
CA ASN A 215 -3.46 -9.44 21.21
C ASN A 215 -2.41 -8.49 21.81
N VAL A 216 -1.72 -7.71 20.97
CA VAL A 216 -0.71 -6.73 21.44
C VAL A 216 -1.33 -5.58 22.25
N PHE A 217 -2.65 -5.44 22.20
CA PHE A 217 -3.43 -4.45 22.95
C PHE A 217 -4.18 -5.04 24.15
N SER A 218 -3.92 -6.30 24.50
CA SER A 218 -4.48 -6.90 25.72
C SER A 218 -4.10 -6.07 26.95
N GLY A 219 -5.10 -5.71 27.76
CA GLY A 219 -4.90 -4.86 28.94
C GLY A 219 -4.88 -3.35 28.66
N THR A 220 -5.12 -2.92 27.42
CA THR A 220 -5.39 -1.51 27.08
C THR A 220 -6.88 -1.22 27.05
N ASN A 221 -7.27 0.06 26.94
CA ASN A 221 -8.67 0.48 26.93
C ASN A 221 -9.30 0.47 25.54
N ILE A 222 -8.75 -0.29 24.56
CA ILE A 222 -9.38 -0.42 23.26
C ILE A 222 -10.62 -1.32 23.33
N LYS A 223 -11.62 -1.02 22.50
CA LYS A 223 -12.80 -1.86 22.32
C LYS A 223 -12.61 -2.71 21.06
N ILE A 224 -12.39 -4.00 21.25
CA ILE A 224 -12.32 -4.96 20.15
C ILE A 224 -13.74 -5.25 19.68
N LEU A 225 -13.98 -5.10 18.35
CA LEU A 225 -15.27 -5.35 17.72
C LEU A 225 -15.35 -6.74 17.09
N GLN A 226 -16.57 -7.25 16.96
CA GLN A 226 -16.91 -8.30 16.03
C GLN A 226 -17.21 -7.70 14.64
N GLU A 227 -17.12 -8.47 13.58
CA GLU A 227 -17.27 -8.01 12.20
C GLU A 227 -18.63 -7.34 11.94
N ASP A 228 -19.70 -7.93 12.45
CA ASP A 228 -21.08 -7.44 12.34
C ASP A 228 -21.33 -6.11 13.09
N MET A 229 -20.43 -5.76 14.00
CA MET A 229 -20.52 -4.52 14.79
C MET A 229 -19.75 -3.35 14.18
N ILE A 230 -18.98 -3.55 13.11
CA ILE A 230 -18.14 -2.50 12.50
C ILE A 230 -18.98 -1.30 12.08
N TYR A 231 -20.12 -1.54 11.42
CA TYR A 231 -20.99 -0.49 10.87
C TYR A 231 -22.23 -0.17 11.73
N SER A 232 -22.40 -0.87 12.86
CA SER A 232 -23.54 -0.68 13.75
C SER A 232 -23.30 0.34 14.88
N ASN A 233 -22.11 0.89 14.98
CA ASN A 233 -21.77 1.91 15.96
C ASN A 233 -21.53 3.27 15.30
N GLU A 234 -21.74 4.33 16.05
CA GLU A 234 -21.38 5.69 15.64
C GLU A 234 -19.93 6.00 16.03
N TYR A 235 -19.16 6.50 15.06
CA TYR A 235 -17.78 6.93 15.23
C TYR A 235 -17.62 8.38 14.79
N ASP A 236 -16.74 9.12 15.45
CA ASP A 236 -16.31 10.44 14.96
C ASP A 236 -15.38 10.29 13.76
N ILE A 237 -14.54 9.26 13.75
CA ILE A 237 -13.59 8.95 12.66
C ILE A 237 -13.57 7.46 12.38
N PHE A 238 -13.62 7.11 11.10
CA PHE A 238 -13.39 5.77 10.58
C PHE A 238 -12.06 5.72 9.81
N SER A 239 -11.12 4.86 10.27
CA SER A 239 -9.78 4.75 9.72
C SER A 239 -9.54 3.36 9.13
N PRO A 240 -9.71 3.19 7.80
CA PRO A 240 -9.38 1.95 7.14
C PRO A 240 -7.86 1.80 7.00
N CYS A 241 -7.27 0.89 7.78
CA CYS A 241 -5.86 0.50 7.73
C CYS A 241 -5.68 -0.93 7.17
N ALA A 242 -6.76 -1.53 6.65
CA ALA A 242 -6.78 -2.82 5.99
C ALA A 242 -6.43 -2.71 4.49
N LEU A 243 -6.48 -3.83 3.78
CA LEU A 243 -6.32 -3.86 2.33
C LEU A 243 -7.45 -3.10 1.61
N GLY A 244 -7.19 -2.68 0.38
CA GLY A 244 -8.18 -2.01 -0.46
C GLY A 244 -9.47 -2.85 -0.62
N GLY A 245 -10.62 -2.15 -0.75
CA GLY A 245 -11.92 -2.81 -0.82
C GLY A 245 -12.47 -3.31 0.52
N ALA A 246 -11.95 -2.83 1.64
CA ALA A 246 -12.43 -3.16 2.98
C ALA A 246 -13.65 -2.32 3.41
N ILE A 247 -14.09 -1.40 2.54
CA ILE A 247 -15.29 -0.56 2.69
C ILE A 247 -16.11 -0.73 1.42
#